data_41980af857bd69bbbd130951ca1d02bc
#
_entry.id   41980af857bd69bbbd130951ca1d02bc
#
_cell.length_a   1.000
_cell.length_b   1.000
_cell.length_c   1.000
_cell.angle_alpha   90.00
_cell.angle_beta   90.00
_cell.angle_gamma   90.00
#
_symmetry.space_group_name_H-M   'P 1'
#
loop_
_entity.id
_entity.type
_entity.pdbx_description
1 polymer ?
#
loop_
_entity_poly.entity_id
_entity_poly.type
_entity_poly.pdbx_seq_one_letter_code
_entity_poly.pdbx_strand_id
1 'polypeptide(L)'
;MLIQCSKEKNTPSLDQARRDSDSIGMESQSRKAPKPLDEWLSYYSKEGASFALEDFRMLSKDSLQLLPTGSSVLYEPEFDSLYASTLIYNSSGTSYLDIDSYLWRIARDSSLSFEADQEVVLVDTAEKTKHRLAYFGPSYRIEEAYFEKDSVVMLLGNSYENVPFYLRISLKDKTSIYYQLPDTLEVKSNYLEQRLKRKGIKFKTP
;
A
#
# COMPACT_ATOMS: atom_id res chain seq x y z
N MET A 1 -42.87 -64.40 -38.27
CA MET A 1 -43.53 -63.76 -37.14
C MET A 1 -42.73 -62.48 -36.81
N LEU A 2 -43.18 -61.36 -37.35
CA LEU A 2 -42.45 -60.09 -37.30
C LEU A 2 -43.03 -59.28 -36.15
N ILE A 3 -42.19 -58.85 -35.23
CA ILE A 3 -42.58 -57.87 -34.22
C ILE A 3 -41.77 -56.61 -34.50
N GLN A 4 -42.52 -55.55 -34.84
CA GLN A 4 -42.04 -54.22 -35.13
C GLN A 4 -42.08 -53.38 -33.84
N CYS A 5 -40.94 -52.88 -33.37
CA CYS A 5 -40.89 -51.91 -32.29
C CYS A 5 -40.61 -50.52 -32.85
N SER A 6 -41.56 -49.63 -32.74
CA SER A 6 -41.44 -48.22 -33.05
C SER A 6 -40.71 -47.50 -31.95
N LYS A 7 -39.68 -46.72 -32.28
CA LYS A 7 -39.01 -45.76 -31.37
C LYS A 7 -39.64 -44.37 -31.60
N GLU A 8 -40.34 -43.89 -30.60
CA GLU A 8 -40.74 -42.49 -30.51
C GLU A 8 -39.51 -41.61 -30.18
N LYS A 9 -39.32 -40.58 -30.99
CA LYS A 9 -38.34 -39.54 -30.72
C LYS A 9 -39.00 -38.46 -29.92
N ASN A 10 -38.66 -38.33 -28.65
CA ASN A 10 -39.00 -37.15 -27.85
C ASN A 10 -38.04 -35.99 -28.20
N THR A 11 -38.59 -34.96 -28.82
CA THR A 11 -37.91 -33.69 -29.05
C THR A 11 -38.21 -32.78 -27.83
N PRO A 12 -37.24 -32.22 -27.13
CA PRO A 12 -37.50 -31.28 -26.03
C PRO A 12 -38.07 -29.97 -26.60
N SER A 13 -39.07 -29.45 -25.92
CA SER A 13 -39.75 -28.21 -26.22
C SER A 13 -38.85 -26.99 -25.98
N LEU A 14 -38.98 -26.00 -26.88
CA LEU A 14 -38.23 -24.72 -26.86
C LEU A 14 -38.45 -23.83 -25.62
N ASP A 15 -39.33 -24.22 -24.72
CA ASP A 15 -39.63 -23.43 -23.49
C ASP A 15 -38.76 -23.81 -22.27
N GLN A 16 -37.95 -24.86 -22.35
CA GLN A 16 -37.02 -25.23 -21.26
C GLN A 16 -35.63 -24.58 -21.36
N ALA A 17 -35.27 -24.06 -22.54
CA ALA A 17 -33.97 -23.40 -22.78
C ALA A 17 -33.95 -21.92 -22.36
N ARG A 18 -35.03 -21.36 -21.82
CA ARG A 18 -35.15 -19.95 -21.43
C ARG A 18 -35.13 -19.71 -19.91
N ARG A 19 -34.98 -20.75 -19.08
CA ARG A 19 -34.97 -20.62 -17.61
C ARG A 19 -33.61 -20.76 -16.95
N ASP A 20 -32.55 -21.13 -17.70
CA ASP A 20 -31.20 -21.34 -17.14
C ASP A 20 -30.21 -20.21 -17.48
N SER A 21 -30.69 -19.05 -17.97
CA SER A 21 -29.79 -17.92 -18.29
C SER A 21 -29.87 -16.74 -17.32
N ASP A 22 -30.60 -16.83 -16.22
CA ASP A 22 -30.71 -15.75 -15.24
C ASP A 22 -30.26 -16.22 -13.85
N SER A 23 -28.98 -16.40 -13.63
CA SER A 23 -28.31 -16.22 -12.32
C SER A 23 -26.79 -16.39 -12.41
N ILE A 24 -26.15 -15.62 -13.29
CA ILE A 24 -24.76 -15.26 -12.99
C ILE A 24 -24.87 -14.00 -12.13
N GLY A 25 -25.18 -14.21 -10.87
CA GLY A 25 -24.96 -13.21 -9.83
C GLY A 25 -23.47 -12.90 -9.79
N MET A 26 -23.07 -11.79 -10.41
CA MET A 26 -21.81 -11.13 -10.06
C MET A 26 -21.94 -10.70 -8.59
N GLU A 27 -21.62 -11.60 -7.66
CA GLU A 27 -21.17 -11.20 -6.35
C GLU A 27 -19.93 -10.33 -6.55
N SER A 28 -20.13 -9.03 -6.56
CA SER A 28 -19.06 -8.09 -6.31
C SER A 28 -18.62 -8.34 -4.86
N GLN A 29 -17.69 -9.27 -4.67
CA GLN A 29 -16.96 -9.36 -3.44
C GLN A 29 -16.28 -8.00 -3.28
N SER A 30 -16.87 -7.15 -2.44
CA SER A 30 -16.24 -5.94 -1.93
C SER A 30 -14.90 -6.40 -1.32
N ARG A 31 -13.83 -6.27 -2.09
CA ARG A 31 -12.48 -6.56 -1.56
C ARG A 31 -12.26 -5.56 -0.45
N LYS A 32 -12.24 -6.06 0.79
CA LYS A 32 -11.87 -5.25 1.94
C LYS A 32 -10.52 -4.60 1.64
N ALA A 33 -10.43 -3.28 1.79
CA ALA A 33 -9.19 -2.56 1.57
C ALA A 33 -8.06 -3.14 2.45
N PRO A 34 -6.80 -3.07 2.03
CA PRO A 34 -5.67 -3.49 2.86
C PRO A 34 -5.67 -2.74 4.19
N LYS A 35 -5.38 -3.44 5.28
CA LYS A 35 -5.41 -2.85 6.63
C LYS A 35 -4.65 -1.51 6.75
N PRO A 36 -3.43 -1.32 6.19
CA PRO A 36 -2.73 -0.04 6.26
C PRO A 36 -3.49 1.10 5.57
N LEU A 37 -4.13 0.84 4.43
CA LEU A 37 -4.95 1.81 3.73
C LEU A 37 -6.18 2.19 4.56
N ASP A 38 -6.90 1.18 5.12
CA ASP A 38 -8.06 1.42 5.98
C ASP A 38 -7.68 2.26 7.22
N GLU A 39 -6.53 1.99 7.83
CA GLU A 39 -6.02 2.73 8.97
C GLU A 39 -5.71 4.19 8.62
N TRP A 40 -5.10 4.43 7.46
CA TRP A 40 -4.75 5.76 6.97
C TRP A 40 -6.01 6.58 6.65
N LEU A 41 -6.94 6.03 5.88
CA LEU A 41 -8.22 6.68 5.56
C LEU A 41 -9.07 6.95 6.81
N SER A 42 -9.15 5.95 7.72
CA SER A 42 -9.90 6.09 8.98
C SER A 42 -9.31 7.15 9.91
N TYR A 43 -7.99 7.33 9.89
CA TYR A 43 -7.36 8.40 10.64
C TYR A 43 -7.86 9.77 10.16
N TYR A 44 -7.75 10.06 8.88
CA TYR A 44 -8.20 11.33 8.32
C TYR A 44 -9.69 11.56 8.50
N SER A 45 -10.51 10.52 8.34
CA SER A 45 -11.95 10.60 8.59
C SER A 45 -12.28 11.00 10.04
N LYS A 46 -11.54 10.50 11.03
CA LYS A 46 -11.69 10.88 12.45
C LYS A 46 -11.27 12.31 12.74
N GLU A 47 -10.29 12.80 12.00
CA GLU A 47 -9.82 14.20 12.09
C GLU A 47 -10.71 15.18 11.27
N GLY A 48 -11.82 14.71 10.71
CA GLY A 48 -12.79 15.53 9.97
C GLY A 48 -12.54 15.66 8.48
N ALA A 49 -11.58 14.92 7.92
CA ALA A 49 -11.26 14.91 6.50
C ALA A 49 -11.56 13.53 5.89
N SER A 50 -12.72 13.36 5.27
CA SER A 50 -13.13 12.09 4.65
C SER A 50 -12.87 12.12 3.15
N PHE A 51 -12.10 11.15 2.66
CA PHE A 51 -11.81 10.93 1.24
C PHE A 51 -11.53 9.45 0.97
N ALA A 52 -11.59 9.06 -0.31
CA ALA A 52 -11.27 7.73 -0.79
C ALA A 52 -10.23 7.81 -1.92
N LEU A 53 -9.64 6.68 -2.33
CA LEU A 53 -8.61 6.69 -3.40
C LEU A 53 -9.15 7.22 -4.73
N GLU A 54 -10.45 7.08 -4.97
CA GLU A 54 -11.14 7.54 -6.17
C GLU A 54 -11.19 9.08 -6.27
N ASP A 55 -11.01 9.79 -5.16
CA ASP A 55 -11.02 11.25 -5.13
C ASP A 55 -9.68 11.85 -5.59
N PHE A 56 -8.62 11.01 -5.66
CA PHE A 56 -7.29 11.46 -6.08
C PHE A 56 -7.18 11.54 -7.60
N ARG A 57 -6.49 12.56 -8.08
CA ARG A 57 -6.19 12.75 -9.50
C ARG A 57 -4.78 12.31 -9.82
N MET A 58 -4.61 11.60 -10.92
CA MET A 58 -3.30 11.27 -11.44
C MET A 58 -2.61 12.54 -11.96
N LEU A 59 -1.43 12.83 -11.44
CA LEU A 59 -0.63 13.98 -11.87
C LEU A 59 0.55 13.59 -12.77
N SER A 60 1.19 12.46 -12.50
CA SER A 60 2.28 11.97 -13.36
C SER A 60 2.34 10.46 -13.43
N LYS A 61 3.00 9.97 -14.49
CA LYS A 61 3.42 8.59 -14.64
C LYS A 61 4.85 8.58 -15.18
N ASP A 62 5.76 8.01 -14.40
CA ASP A 62 7.20 8.07 -14.67
C ASP A 62 7.81 6.67 -14.69
N SER A 63 8.98 6.55 -15.33
CA SER A 63 9.79 5.33 -15.24
C SER A 63 10.42 5.21 -13.86
N LEU A 64 10.29 4.04 -13.24
CA LEU A 64 10.94 3.75 -11.98
C LEU A 64 12.43 3.46 -12.19
N GLN A 65 13.27 4.16 -11.44
CA GLN A 65 14.69 3.88 -11.34
C GLN A 65 15.02 3.47 -9.91
N LEU A 66 15.53 2.27 -9.73
CA LEU A 66 16.07 1.82 -8.45
C LEU A 66 17.51 2.32 -8.32
N LEU A 67 17.77 3.12 -7.30
CA LEU A 67 19.09 3.75 -7.07
C LEU A 67 19.82 3.04 -5.93
N PRO A 68 21.17 3.14 -5.88
CA PRO A 68 21.91 2.69 -4.70
C PRO A 68 21.48 3.44 -3.43
N THR A 69 21.52 2.76 -2.29
CA THR A 69 21.28 3.36 -0.97
C THR A 69 22.43 3.09 -0.03
N GLY A 70 22.71 4.07 0.84
CA GLY A 70 23.65 3.92 1.96
C GLY A 70 22.99 3.48 3.27
N SER A 71 21.64 3.41 3.31
CA SER A 71 20.93 2.99 4.53
C SER A 71 21.23 1.55 4.89
N SER A 72 21.47 1.29 6.19
CA SER A 72 21.66 -0.07 6.70
C SER A 72 20.36 -0.85 6.70
N VAL A 73 20.44 -2.15 6.43
CA VAL A 73 19.27 -3.04 6.29
C VAL A 73 19.39 -4.24 7.23
N LEU A 74 18.27 -4.92 7.49
CA LEU A 74 18.11 -5.92 8.55
C LEU A 74 19.22 -6.99 8.60
N TYR A 75 19.82 -7.37 7.49
CA TYR A 75 20.89 -8.37 7.44
C TYR A 75 22.30 -7.78 7.63
N GLU A 76 22.44 -6.46 7.80
CA GLU A 76 23.72 -5.78 8.04
C GLU A 76 23.92 -5.53 9.54
N PRO A 77 25.16 -5.65 10.05
CA PRO A 77 25.45 -5.49 11.48
C PRO A 77 25.13 -4.10 12.03
N GLU A 78 25.15 -3.09 11.15
CA GLU A 78 24.89 -1.70 11.50
C GLU A 78 23.39 -1.36 11.57
N PHE A 79 22.50 -2.30 11.22
CA PHE A 79 21.06 -2.07 11.30
C PHE A 79 20.60 -1.99 12.75
N ASP A 80 19.92 -0.89 13.09
CA ASP A 80 19.33 -0.74 14.43
C ASP A 80 18.04 -1.56 14.53
N SER A 81 18.03 -2.55 15.40
CA SER A 81 16.89 -3.44 15.64
C SER A 81 15.63 -2.72 16.13
N LEU A 82 15.73 -1.47 16.58
CA LEU A 82 14.57 -0.63 16.90
C LEU A 82 13.59 -0.52 15.73
N TYR A 83 14.10 -0.48 14.51
CA TYR A 83 13.27 -0.36 13.29
C TYR A 83 12.72 -1.69 12.79
N ALA A 84 13.14 -2.83 13.32
CA ALA A 84 12.68 -4.14 12.83
C ALA A 84 11.16 -4.33 12.86
N SER A 85 10.49 -3.75 13.89
CA SER A 85 9.03 -3.83 14.02
C SER A 85 8.27 -2.93 13.03
N THR A 86 8.95 -2.00 12.37
CA THR A 86 8.33 -1.07 11.41
C THR A 86 8.49 -1.52 9.95
N LEU A 87 9.36 -2.50 9.68
CA LEU A 87 9.55 -3.04 8.35
C LEU A 87 8.25 -3.63 7.78
N ILE A 88 8.04 -3.43 6.49
CA ILE A 88 6.80 -3.77 5.78
C ILE A 88 7.11 -4.86 4.76
N TYR A 89 6.73 -6.09 5.06
CA TYR A 89 7.00 -7.24 4.19
C TYR A 89 5.91 -7.43 3.13
N ASN A 90 6.31 -7.92 1.96
CA ASN A 90 5.38 -8.44 0.97
C ASN A 90 4.78 -9.79 1.44
N SER A 91 3.74 -10.30 0.77
CA SER A 91 3.03 -11.49 1.21
C SER A 91 3.87 -12.75 1.16
N SER A 92 4.86 -12.82 0.28
CA SER A 92 5.79 -13.95 0.18
C SER A 92 6.95 -13.90 1.20
N GLY A 93 7.14 -12.76 1.88
CA GLY A 93 8.26 -12.54 2.79
C GLY A 93 9.64 -12.41 2.11
N THR A 94 9.65 -12.31 0.78
CA THR A 94 10.89 -12.23 -0.01
C THR A 94 11.43 -10.81 -0.14
N SER A 95 10.62 -9.80 0.16
CA SER A 95 11.01 -8.41 0.10
C SER A 95 10.35 -7.60 1.20
N TYR A 96 11.00 -6.51 1.60
CA TYR A 96 10.38 -5.53 2.50
C TYR A 96 10.71 -4.10 2.09
N LEU A 97 9.88 -3.17 2.60
CA LEU A 97 10.11 -1.73 2.57
C LEU A 97 10.55 -1.25 3.94
N ASP A 98 11.49 -0.31 3.93
CA ASP A 98 11.83 0.51 5.08
C ASP A 98 11.54 1.97 4.75
N ILE A 99 10.60 2.58 5.46
CA ILE A 99 10.22 3.99 5.34
C ILE A 99 10.57 4.78 6.60
N ASP A 100 11.21 4.12 7.56
CA ASP A 100 11.34 4.59 8.93
C ASP A 100 12.78 4.85 9.37
N SER A 101 13.71 3.95 9.07
CA SER A 101 15.07 4.00 9.65
C SER A 101 15.87 5.25 9.29
N TYR A 102 15.58 5.85 8.13
CA TYR A 102 16.14 7.14 7.73
C TYR A 102 15.39 8.32 8.34
N LEU A 103 14.10 8.16 8.62
CA LEU A 103 13.18 9.26 8.87
C LEU A 103 13.19 9.78 10.31
N TRP A 104 13.29 8.89 11.30
CA TRP A 104 13.11 9.29 12.70
C TRP A 104 14.12 8.67 13.63
N ARG A 105 14.32 9.31 14.78
CA ARG A 105 15.22 8.85 15.85
C ARG A 105 14.58 9.10 17.20
N ILE A 106 14.95 8.27 18.17
CA ILE A 106 14.62 8.47 19.58
C ILE A 106 15.89 8.88 20.33
N ALA A 107 15.87 10.06 20.92
CA ALA A 107 16.96 10.56 21.71
C ALA A 107 17.05 9.87 23.10
N ARG A 108 18.13 10.08 23.83
CA ARG A 108 18.36 9.49 25.17
C ARG A 108 17.27 9.89 26.20
N ASP A 109 16.69 11.05 26.05
CA ASP A 109 15.60 11.55 26.90
C ASP A 109 14.22 11.01 26.48
N SER A 110 14.18 10.11 25.50
CA SER A 110 13.02 9.50 24.88
C SER A 110 12.20 10.46 23.99
N SER A 111 12.73 11.61 23.61
CA SER A 111 12.08 12.48 22.62
C SER A 111 12.19 11.88 21.22
N LEU A 112 11.10 11.98 20.44
CA LEU A 112 11.05 11.62 19.03
C LEU A 112 11.44 12.83 18.19
N SER A 113 12.31 12.63 17.23
CA SER A 113 12.67 13.62 16.21
C SER A 113 12.55 13.04 14.82
N PHE A 114 12.20 13.88 13.85
CA PHE A 114 12.11 13.52 12.45
C PHE A 114 13.18 14.26 11.66
N GLU A 115 13.79 13.57 10.71
CA GLU A 115 14.63 14.18 9.70
C GLU A 115 13.77 15.00 8.72
N ALA A 116 14.40 15.98 8.07
CA ALA A 116 13.70 16.81 7.07
C ALA A 116 13.32 15.98 5.85
N ASP A 117 14.21 15.11 5.42
CA ASP A 117 14.05 14.26 4.24
C ASP A 117 13.64 12.84 4.64
N GLN A 118 13.16 12.06 3.66
CA GLN A 118 12.78 10.67 3.86
C GLN A 118 13.24 9.80 2.71
N GLU A 119 13.91 8.71 3.01
CA GLU A 119 14.25 7.65 2.06
C GLU A 119 13.27 6.49 2.22
N VAL A 120 12.85 5.91 1.10
CA VAL A 120 12.14 4.64 1.04
C VAL A 120 13.07 3.60 0.44
N VAL A 121 13.41 2.58 1.23
CA VAL A 121 14.31 1.50 0.81
C VAL A 121 13.51 0.25 0.52
N LEU A 122 13.76 -0.35 -0.64
CA LEU A 122 13.28 -1.68 -1.00
C LEU A 122 14.43 -2.68 -0.82
N VAL A 123 14.17 -3.75 -0.10
CA VAL A 123 15.13 -4.82 0.15
C VAL A 123 14.58 -6.13 -0.37
N ASP A 124 15.37 -6.84 -1.18
CA ASP A 124 15.16 -8.24 -1.51
C ASP A 124 15.95 -9.09 -0.51
N THR A 125 15.24 -9.90 0.27
CA THR A 125 15.85 -10.72 1.33
C THR A 125 16.52 -11.98 0.80
N ALA A 126 16.06 -12.50 -0.35
CA ALA A 126 16.62 -13.68 -0.97
C ALA A 126 17.95 -13.37 -1.67
N GLU A 127 17.96 -12.30 -2.47
CA GLU A 127 19.15 -11.85 -3.21
C GLU A 127 20.08 -10.99 -2.35
N LYS A 128 19.64 -10.59 -1.15
CA LYS A 128 20.35 -9.65 -0.25
C LYS A 128 20.73 -8.35 -0.97
N THR A 129 19.83 -7.82 -1.78
CA THR A 129 20.01 -6.54 -2.46
C THR A 129 19.15 -5.47 -1.83
N LYS A 130 19.64 -4.23 -1.86
CA LYS A 130 18.94 -3.06 -1.34
C LYS A 130 18.99 -1.91 -2.35
N HIS A 131 17.88 -1.22 -2.48
CA HIS A 131 17.76 -0.10 -3.42
C HIS A 131 16.92 1.01 -2.80
N ARG A 132 17.29 2.25 -3.10
CA ARG A 132 16.41 3.39 -2.90
C ARG A 132 15.26 3.31 -3.90
N LEU A 133 14.04 3.11 -3.39
CA LEU A 133 12.82 3.09 -4.18
C LEU A 133 12.31 4.51 -4.44
N ALA A 134 12.39 5.38 -3.43
CA ALA A 134 11.99 6.78 -3.52
C ALA A 134 12.77 7.64 -2.51
N TYR A 135 12.83 8.94 -2.76
CA TYR A 135 13.39 9.93 -1.85
C TYR A 135 12.53 11.19 -1.87
N PHE A 136 12.20 11.67 -0.70
CA PHE A 136 11.34 12.84 -0.50
C PHE A 136 12.09 13.90 0.27
N GLY A 137 12.09 15.13 -0.24
CA GLY A 137 12.56 16.30 0.48
C GLY A 137 11.53 16.78 1.51
N PRO A 138 11.81 17.91 2.19
CA PRO A 138 11.04 18.37 3.35
C PRO A 138 9.58 18.73 3.07
N SER A 139 9.23 18.91 1.79
CA SER A 139 7.86 19.23 1.38
C SER A 139 6.91 18.04 1.33
N TYR A 140 7.41 16.81 1.45
CA TYR A 140 6.60 15.59 1.33
C TYR A 140 6.97 14.59 2.40
N ARG A 141 5.99 13.85 2.90
CA ARG A 141 6.20 12.81 3.91
C ARG A 141 5.36 11.59 3.60
N ILE A 142 6.01 10.43 3.52
CA ILE A 142 5.31 9.15 3.49
C ILE A 142 4.89 8.81 4.91
N GLU A 143 3.62 8.58 5.09
CA GLU A 143 3.00 8.29 6.38
C GLU A 143 2.76 6.79 6.57
N GLU A 144 2.42 6.10 5.46
CA GLU A 144 2.12 4.69 5.45
C GLU A 144 2.58 4.05 4.13
N ALA A 145 2.86 2.74 4.16
CA ALA A 145 3.16 1.99 2.97
C ALA A 145 2.66 0.54 3.07
N TYR A 146 2.41 -0.08 1.95
CA TYR A 146 2.09 -1.51 1.89
C TYR A 146 2.34 -2.09 0.51
N PHE A 147 2.43 -3.42 0.44
CA PHE A 147 2.39 -4.14 -0.82
C PHE A 147 0.93 -4.47 -1.17
N GLU A 148 0.43 -3.94 -2.28
CA GLU A 148 -0.87 -4.33 -2.84
C GLU A 148 -0.80 -5.74 -3.43
N LYS A 149 0.35 -6.06 -4.02
CA LYS A 149 0.80 -7.38 -4.53
C LYS A 149 2.29 -7.46 -4.32
N ASP A 150 2.91 -8.63 -4.39
CA ASP A 150 4.35 -8.80 -4.18
C ASP A 150 5.25 -7.87 -5.01
N SER A 151 4.77 -7.42 -6.17
CA SER A 151 5.49 -6.50 -7.06
C SER A 151 4.84 -5.12 -7.22
N VAL A 152 3.84 -4.79 -6.39
CA VAL A 152 3.17 -3.47 -6.44
C VAL A 152 3.19 -2.84 -5.06
N VAL A 153 3.86 -1.72 -4.96
CA VAL A 153 4.02 -0.93 -3.74
C VAL A 153 3.09 0.27 -3.76
N MET A 154 2.44 0.52 -2.65
CA MET A 154 1.68 1.74 -2.38
C MET A 154 2.40 2.54 -1.30
N LEU A 155 2.69 3.81 -1.59
CA LEU A 155 3.20 4.78 -0.63
C LEU A 155 2.13 5.84 -0.43
N LEU A 156 1.65 6.00 0.80
CA LEU A 156 0.62 6.98 1.17
C LEU A 156 1.27 8.10 1.97
N GLY A 157 0.98 9.34 1.65
CA GLY A 157 1.65 10.45 2.30
C GLY A 157 0.86 11.75 2.31
N ASN A 158 1.48 12.76 2.91
CA ASN A 158 0.96 14.10 2.97
C ASN A 158 2.05 15.11 2.67
N SER A 159 1.71 16.20 1.99
CA SER A 159 2.63 17.31 1.75
C SER A 159 2.70 18.24 2.95
N TYR A 160 3.70 19.12 2.97
CA TYR A 160 3.82 20.20 3.96
C TYR A 160 2.60 21.15 3.95
N GLU A 161 1.95 21.25 2.78
CA GLU A 161 0.73 22.06 2.59
C GLU A 161 -0.55 21.31 2.98
N ASN A 162 -0.44 20.16 3.63
CA ASN A 162 -1.56 19.28 4.00
C ASN A 162 -2.39 18.78 2.81
N VAL A 163 -1.73 18.44 1.71
CA VAL A 163 -2.36 17.80 0.56
C VAL A 163 -1.99 16.31 0.55
N PRO A 164 -2.94 15.41 0.82
CA PRO A 164 -2.71 13.97 0.74
C PRO A 164 -2.33 13.54 -0.68
N PHE A 165 -1.42 12.55 -0.76
CA PHE A 165 -1.01 11.96 -2.01
C PHE A 165 -0.72 10.46 -1.83
N TYR A 166 -0.66 9.76 -2.95
CA TYR A 166 -0.10 8.41 -2.97
C TYR A 166 0.67 8.13 -4.26
N LEU A 167 1.66 7.24 -4.14
CA LEU A 167 2.34 6.67 -5.28
C LEU A 167 1.97 5.20 -5.39
N ARG A 168 1.63 4.79 -6.61
CA ARG A 168 1.49 3.38 -6.97
C ARG A 168 2.67 2.98 -7.85
N ILE A 169 3.51 2.09 -7.33
CA ILE A 169 4.77 1.69 -7.94
C ILE A 169 4.68 0.23 -8.37
N SER A 170 4.84 -0.03 -9.68
CA SER A 170 4.98 -1.38 -10.22
C SER A 170 6.47 -1.71 -10.39
N LEU A 171 6.96 -2.62 -9.55
CA LEU A 171 8.35 -3.10 -9.61
C LEU A 171 8.59 -3.91 -10.90
N LYS A 172 7.58 -4.68 -11.31
CA LYS A 172 7.62 -5.50 -12.53
C LYS A 172 7.69 -4.64 -13.80
N ASP A 173 6.80 -3.66 -13.89
CA ASP A 173 6.68 -2.80 -15.09
C ASP A 173 7.63 -1.61 -15.03
N LYS A 174 8.37 -1.45 -13.93
CA LYS A 174 9.28 -0.33 -13.67
C LYS A 174 8.60 1.02 -13.88
N THR A 175 7.42 1.21 -13.29
CA THR A 175 6.64 2.46 -13.38
C THR A 175 6.24 2.95 -12.00
N SER A 176 6.18 4.28 -11.86
CA SER A 176 5.63 4.98 -10.71
C SER A 176 4.54 5.92 -11.18
N ILE A 177 3.39 5.89 -10.53
CA ILE A 177 2.26 6.78 -10.83
C ILE A 177 1.96 7.58 -9.57
N TYR A 178 1.96 8.90 -9.69
CA TYR A 178 1.69 9.84 -8.61
C TYR A 178 0.25 10.33 -8.69
N TYR A 179 -0.44 10.25 -7.55
CA TYR A 179 -1.81 10.73 -7.39
C TYR A 179 -1.86 11.70 -6.21
N GLN A 180 -2.68 12.72 -6.33
CA GLN A 180 -2.85 13.75 -5.30
C GLN A 180 -4.32 14.12 -5.13
N LEU A 181 -4.73 14.37 -3.89
CA LEU A 181 -6.04 14.94 -3.61
C LEU A 181 -6.08 16.38 -4.16
N PRO A 182 -7.19 16.82 -4.83
CA PRO A 182 -7.27 18.16 -5.39
C PRO A 182 -7.22 19.27 -4.34
N ASP A 183 -7.73 18.97 -3.14
CA ASP A 183 -7.94 19.96 -2.08
C ASP A 183 -6.93 19.82 -0.94
N THR A 184 -6.58 20.94 -0.34
CA THR A 184 -5.78 21.03 0.88
C THR A 184 -6.66 20.73 2.08
N LEU A 185 -6.17 19.92 3.01
CA LEU A 185 -6.86 19.65 4.27
C LEU A 185 -6.56 20.74 5.31
N GLU A 186 -7.57 21.07 6.12
CA GLU A 186 -7.38 21.96 7.27
C GLU A 186 -6.60 21.30 8.43
N VAL A 187 -6.56 19.97 8.43
CA VAL A 187 -5.98 19.14 9.49
C VAL A 187 -4.50 18.94 9.25
N LYS A 188 -3.68 19.29 10.25
CA LYS A 188 -2.25 18.93 10.26
C LYS A 188 -2.09 17.49 10.73
N SER A 189 -1.50 16.64 9.89
CA SER A 189 -1.33 15.22 10.19
C SER A 189 -0.31 14.96 11.32
N ASN A 190 -0.70 14.09 12.25
CA ASN A 190 0.17 13.43 13.21
C ASN A 190 0.11 11.89 13.05
N TYR A 191 -0.27 11.42 11.86
CA TYR A 191 -0.43 10.00 11.57
C TYR A 191 0.83 9.19 11.88
N LEU A 192 2.01 9.71 11.57
CA LEU A 192 3.28 9.02 11.82
C LEU A 192 3.47 8.66 13.28
N GLU A 193 3.27 9.62 14.19
CA GLU A 193 3.38 9.36 15.64
C GLU A 193 2.38 8.31 16.09
N GLN A 194 1.14 8.37 15.59
CA GLN A 194 0.12 7.38 15.91
C GLN A 194 0.48 6.00 15.35
N ARG A 195 1.00 5.93 14.10
CA ARG A 195 1.48 4.69 13.49
C ARG A 195 2.63 4.08 14.29
N LEU A 196 3.63 4.87 14.68
CA LEU A 196 4.77 4.40 15.47
C LEU A 196 4.31 3.84 16.83
N LYS A 197 3.38 4.51 17.51
CA LYS A 197 2.78 4.00 18.76
C LYS A 197 2.07 2.66 18.55
N ARG A 198 1.30 2.51 17.46
CA ARG A 198 0.65 1.23 17.11
C ARG A 198 1.67 0.11 16.82
N LYS A 199 2.84 0.47 16.27
CA LYS A 199 3.97 -0.45 16.04
C LYS A 199 4.77 -0.78 17.32
N GLY A 200 4.37 -0.21 18.47
CA GLY A 200 5.00 -0.47 19.76
C GLY A 200 6.21 0.41 20.07
N ILE A 201 6.49 1.42 19.25
CA ILE A 201 7.59 2.36 19.49
C ILE A 201 7.20 3.29 20.64
N LYS A 202 8.06 3.35 21.67
CA LYS A 202 7.83 4.15 22.87
C LYS A 202 8.64 5.44 22.79
N PHE A 203 7.96 6.57 22.89
CA PHE A 203 8.56 7.89 22.94
C PHE A 203 7.67 8.87 23.72
N LYS A 204 8.28 9.96 24.20
CA LYS A 204 7.52 11.08 24.80
C LYS A 204 6.88 11.91 23.68
N THR A 205 5.61 12.19 23.84
CA THR A 205 4.91 13.20 23.03
C THR A 205 5.32 14.59 23.56
N PRO A 206 5.56 15.57 22.69
CA PRO A 206 5.85 16.95 23.10
C PRO A 206 4.79 17.55 24.00
#